data_a1bec33b9f1d708f913f4b5ebac61759
#
_entry.id   a1bec33b9f1d708f913f4b5ebac61759
#
_cell.length_a   1.000
_cell.length_b   1.000
_cell.length_c   1.000
_cell.angle_alpha   90.00
_cell.angle_beta   90.00
_cell.angle_gamma   90.00
#
_symmetry.space_group_name_H-M   'P 1'
#
loop_
_entity.id
_entity.type
_entity.pdbx_description
1 polymer ?
#
loop_
_entity_poly.entity_id
_entity_poly.type
_entity_poly.pdbx_seq_one_letter_code
_entity_poly.pdbx_strand_id
1 'polypeptide(L)'
;RETGAQSGSDSAGPRVSPIVREVRALQRLQDRIALGDIAAHRAHRDMINRTQDVLLAAPMDAWNDRRNVEAAIAFVLGGGPPAVLGRIKDLPTIVGIDRQLLVGTMAYSMGDEATAAAQLLKDVDARNLPPTLGGQIAMVQATLLLQTDPRLALGHLDLAAALSAGTLVEEAALRRSLVVAGGIGDFDRLQWVTSRYVRRFRNSVYASNFREKFMVAVSRLNFGTEDLRFGRLVELLDQFAPASQLELYLFVARRALVGGNLSAVKQAAAKATALAGRRPDASARARFYGAAADITSEHADAADAAFATLLDLDPELFSDEDEALLETVLDTARQIRTLDVRANTDPSAARPPQTDGAGTPSRPEGAEEPASVKEARALLERSDAVLKRLEK
;
A
#
# COMPACT_ATOMS: atom_id res chain seq x y z
N ARG A 1 17.21 -35.18 71.89
CA ARG A 1 16.24 -34.36 71.10
C ARG A 1 17.01 -33.79 69.90
N GLU A 2 16.96 -34.48 68.81
CA GLU A 2 17.47 -34.02 67.49
C GLU A 2 16.47 -33.09 66.88
N THR A 3 16.85 -31.88 66.55
CA THR A 3 16.13 -30.94 65.76
C THR A 3 16.65 -31.05 64.33
N GLY A 4 15.87 -31.73 63.48
CA GLY A 4 16.15 -31.83 62.08
C GLY A 4 15.96 -30.47 61.41
N ALA A 5 17.00 -29.95 60.78
CA ALA A 5 16.96 -28.84 59.86
C ALA A 5 16.35 -29.30 58.54
N GLN A 6 15.10 -28.93 58.26
CA GLN A 6 14.51 -29.03 56.93
C GLN A 6 15.14 -27.98 56.01
N SER A 7 16.05 -28.41 55.14
CA SER A 7 16.49 -27.63 54.00
C SER A 7 15.32 -27.49 53.01
N GLY A 8 14.64 -26.34 53.03
CA GLY A 8 13.66 -25.96 52.01
C GLY A 8 14.36 -25.86 50.65
N SER A 9 14.09 -26.82 49.79
CA SER A 9 14.40 -26.72 48.35
C SER A 9 13.52 -25.66 47.76
N ASP A 10 14.07 -24.46 47.62
CA ASP A 10 13.49 -23.37 46.83
C ASP A 10 13.41 -23.84 45.38
N SER A 11 12.26 -24.36 44.97
CA SER A 11 11.95 -24.68 43.58
C SER A 11 11.74 -23.37 42.84
N ALA A 12 12.82 -22.64 42.59
CA ALA A 12 12.84 -21.54 41.67
C ALA A 12 12.49 -22.11 40.28
N GLY A 13 11.28 -21.81 39.76
CA GLY A 13 10.87 -22.17 38.39
C GLY A 13 11.92 -21.75 37.36
N PRO A 14 11.95 -22.35 36.18
CA PRO A 14 13.03 -22.17 35.22
C PRO A 14 13.27 -20.70 34.95
N ARG A 15 14.41 -20.16 35.40
CA ARG A 15 14.77 -18.75 35.19
C ARG A 15 14.92 -18.49 33.69
N VAL A 16 14.18 -17.50 33.18
CA VAL A 16 14.28 -17.06 31.77
C VAL A 16 15.71 -16.57 31.52
N SER A 17 16.39 -17.11 30.52
CA SER A 17 17.77 -16.74 30.20
C SER A 17 17.91 -15.25 29.87
N PRO A 18 19.09 -14.64 30.11
CA PRO A 18 19.34 -13.24 29.74
C PRO A 18 19.08 -12.96 28.24
N ILE A 19 19.47 -13.87 27.36
CA ILE A 19 19.27 -13.77 25.92
C ILE A 19 17.78 -13.66 25.58
N VAL A 20 16.97 -14.61 26.05
CA VAL A 20 15.52 -14.60 25.81
C VAL A 20 14.87 -13.36 26.39
N ARG A 21 15.31 -12.91 27.56
CA ARG A 21 14.77 -11.71 28.24
C ARG A 21 15.02 -10.44 27.41
N GLU A 22 16.24 -10.25 26.90
CA GLU A 22 16.60 -9.07 26.11
C GLU A 22 15.85 -9.07 24.75
N VAL A 23 15.80 -10.20 24.04
CA VAL A 23 15.06 -10.28 22.79
C VAL A 23 13.56 -10.01 22.99
N ARG A 24 12.96 -10.56 24.05
CA ARG A 24 11.56 -10.24 24.40
C ARG A 24 11.36 -8.77 24.77
N ALA A 25 12.35 -8.11 25.38
CA ALA A 25 12.28 -6.68 25.66
C ALA A 25 12.29 -5.86 24.37
N LEU A 26 13.15 -6.22 23.39
CA LEU A 26 13.15 -5.61 22.06
C LEU A 26 11.81 -5.83 21.36
N GLN A 27 11.26 -7.03 21.35
CA GLN A 27 9.96 -7.33 20.75
C GLN A 27 8.84 -6.49 21.35
N ARG A 28 8.77 -6.38 22.69
CA ARG A 28 7.78 -5.50 23.35
C ARG A 28 7.94 -4.04 22.96
N LEU A 29 9.17 -3.56 22.76
CA LEU A 29 9.42 -2.21 22.27
C LEU A 29 8.92 -2.05 20.82
N GLN A 30 9.17 -3.04 19.97
CA GLN A 30 8.66 -3.08 18.60
C GLN A 30 7.13 -3.10 18.53
N ASP A 31 6.47 -3.82 19.43
CA ASP A 31 5.01 -3.85 19.51
C ASP A 31 4.43 -2.47 19.92
N ARG A 32 5.12 -1.73 20.78
CA ARG A 32 4.75 -0.34 21.10
C ARG A 32 4.86 0.58 19.89
N ILE A 33 5.85 0.37 19.02
CA ILE A 33 5.98 1.12 17.74
C ILE A 33 4.76 0.87 16.85
N ALA A 34 4.32 -0.37 16.74
CA ALA A 34 3.11 -0.72 16.00
C ALA A 34 1.84 -0.03 16.55
N LEU A 35 1.83 0.29 17.84
CA LEU A 35 0.72 1.01 18.50
C LEU A 35 0.88 2.53 18.50
N GLY A 36 1.98 3.08 17.91
CA GLY A 36 2.18 4.50 17.72
C GLY A 36 3.10 5.19 18.74
N ASP A 37 3.86 4.43 19.51
CA ASP A 37 4.80 4.99 20.47
C ASP A 37 6.07 5.52 19.78
N ILE A 38 6.13 6.84 19.61
CA ILE A 38 7.26 7.53 18.98
C ILE A 38 8.54 7.43 19.85
N ALA A 39 8.41 7.41 21.18
CA ALA A 39 9.57 7.26 22.05
C ALA A 39 10.19 5.86 21.89
N ALA A 40 9.36 4.82 21.80
CA ALA A 40 9.81 3.47 21.48
C ALA A 40 10.50 3.41 20.11
N HIS A 41 9.97 4.12 19.10
CA HIS A 41 10.59 4.18 17.78
C HIS A 41 11.98 4.83 17.82
N ARG A 42 12.14 5.92 18.57
CA ARG A 42 13.46 6.57 18.74
C ARG A 42 14.46 5.68 19.47
N ALA A 43 14.01 4.93 20.48
CA ALA A 43 14.85 4.03 21.25
C ALA A 43 15.15 2.69 20.55
N HIS A 44 14.54 2.41 19.42
CA HIS A 44 14.60 1.10 18.75
C HIS A 44 16.03 0.71 18.36
N ARG A 45 16.79 1.65 17.79
CA ARG A 45 18.18 1.38 17.36
C ARG A 45 19.10 1.06 18.53
N ASP A 46 18.99 1.82 19.61
CA ASP A 46 19.82 1.60 20.80
C ASP A 46 19.48 0.26 21.46
N MET A 47 18.20 -0.13 21.44
CA MET A 47 17.77 -1.42 21.94
C MET A 47 18.28 -2.59 21.08
N ILE A 48 18.35 -2.45 19.77
CA ILE A 48 18.97 -3.44 18.86
C ILE A 48 20.46 -3.58 19.23
N ASN A 49 21.20 -2.48 19.33
CA ASN A 49 22.63 -2.49 19.65
C ASN A 49 22.88 -3.16 21.01
N ARG A 50 22.12 -2.76 22.04
CA ARG A 50 22.21 -3.37 23.36
C ARG A 50 21.90 -4.88 23.33
N THR A 51 20.87 -5.29 22.61
CA THR A 51 20.50 -6.69 22.48
C THR A 51 21.62 -7.48 21.79
N GLN A 52 22.20 -6.91 20.72
CA GLN A 52 23.36 -7.49 20.06
C GLN A 52 24.53 -7.73 21.01
N ASP A 53 24.88 -6.73 21.81
CA ASP A 53 26.00 -6.83 22.78
C ASP A 53 25.78 -7.98 23.76
N VAL A 54 24.56 -8.11 24.29
CA VAL A 54 24.20 -9.21 25.20
C VAL A 54 24.33 -10.57 24.51
N LEU A 55 23.88 -10.70 23.25
CA LEU A 55 23.94 -11.96 22.50
C LEU A 55 25.40 -12.30 22.13
N LEU A 56 26.21 -11.34 21.74
CA LEU A 56 27.61 -11.55 21.41
C LEU A 56 28.48 -11.85 22.64
N ALA A 57 28.14 -11.31 23.80
CA ALA A 57 28.83 -11.60 25.06
C ALA A 57 28.39 -12.92 25.70
N ALA A 58 27.34 -13.59 25.21
CA ALA A 58 26.83 -14.82 25.81
C ALA A 58 27.90 -15.95 25.76
N PRO A 59 28.07 -16.72 26.84
CA PRO A 59 28.98 -17.85 26.86
C PRO A 59 28.52 -18.96 25.92
N MET A 60 29.45 -19.77 25.41
CA MET A 60 29.15 -20.76 24.39
C MET A 60 28.17 -21.84 24.84
N ASP A 61 28.19 -22.21 26.11
CA ASP A 61 27.28 -23.18 26.71
C ASP A 61 25.83 -22.71 26.79
N ALA A 62 25.61 -21.37 26.78
CA ALA A 62 24.26 -20.81 26.70
C ALA A 62 23.53 -21.20 25.41
N TRP A 63 24.26 -21.48 24.33
CA TRP A 63 23.69 -21.88 23.03
C TRP A 63 23.25 -23.34 22.97
N ASN A 64 23.46 -24.13 24.01
CA ASN A 64 22.88 -25.45 24.16
C ASN A 64 21.37 -25.40 24.52
N ASP A 65 20.86 -24.25 24.95
CA ASP A 65 19.43 -24.04 25.15
C ASP A 65 18.77 -23.61 23.83
N ARG A 66 17.90 -24.46 23.29
CA ARG A 66 17.12 -24.22 22.10
C ARG A 66 16.45 -22.84 22.10
N ARG A 67 15.91 -22.38 23.24
CA ARG A 67 15.20 -21.09 23.37
C ARG A 67 16.13 -19.90 23.12
N ASN A 68 17.42 -20.01 23.43
CA ASN A 68 18.41 -18.97 23.18
C ASN A 68 18.71 -18.86 21.68
N VAL A 69 18.79 -19.97 20.98
CA VAL A 69 18.99 -20.01 19.52
C VAL A 69 17.76 -19.46 18.79
N GLU A 70 16.55 -19.90 19.20
CA GLU A 70 15.30 -19.36 18.66
C GLU A 70 15.20 -17.83 18.87
N ALA A 71 15.61 -17.34 20.05
CA ALA A 71 15.66 -15.91 20.34
C ALA A 71 16.68 -15.17 19.46
N ALA A 72 17.85 -15.75 19.20
CA ALA A 72 18.85 -15.17 18.31
C ALA A 72 18.34 -15.09 16.85
N ILE A 73 17.66 -16.14 16.36
CA ILE A 73 17.02 -16.14 15.05
C ILE A 73 15.96 -15.03 15.00
N ALA A 74 15.08 -14.95 16.01
CA ALA A 74 14.04 -13.93 16.09
C ALA A 74 14.63 -12.50 16.18
N PHE A 75 15.76 -12.33 16.85
CA PHE A 75 16.49 -11.06 16.90
C PHE A 75 16.97 -10.62 15.51
N VAL A 76 17.62 -11.52 14.76
CA VAL A 76 18.13 -11.22 13.43
C VAL A 76 16.96 -10.91 12.46
N LEU A 77 15.89 -11.68 12.50
CA LEU A 77 14.69 -11.41 11.69
C LEU A 77 13.95 -10.14 12.10
N GLY A 78 14.12 -9.70 13.35
CA GLY A 78 13.60 -8.44 13.88
C GLY A 78 14.45 -7.21 13.58
N GLY A 79 15.48 -7.33 12.72
CA GLY A 79 16.37 -6.23 12.30
C GLY A 79 17.74 -6.22 12.99
N GLY A 80 18.05 -7.24 13.78
CA GLY A 80 19.37 -7.42 14.34
C GLY A 80 20.40 -7.88 13.29
N PRO A 81 21.69 -7.57 13.48
CA PRO A 81 22.73 -7.97 12.53
C PRO A 81 23.00 -9.48 12.54
N PRO A 82 23.32 -10.09 11.37
CA PRO A 82 23.55 -11.51 11.21
C PRO A 82 24.78 -12.05 11.94
N ALA A 83 25.69 -11.18 12.39
CA ALA A 83 26.90 -11.57 13.12
C ALA A 83 26.63 -12.45 14.35
N VAL A 84 25.45 -12.26 15.00
CA VAL A 84 25.00 -13.08 16.11
C VAL A 84 24.83 -14.55 15.69
N LEU A 85 24.22 -14.81 14.52
CA LEU A 85 24.07 -16.17 14.01
C LEU A 85 25.39 -16.75 13.51
N GLY A 86 26.28 -15.91 12.98
CA GLY A 86 27.64 -16.30 12.59
C GLY A 86 28.43 -16.95 13.72
N ARG A 87 28.16 -16.55 14.97
CA ARG A 87 28.82 -17.11 16.15
C ARG A 87 28.37 -18.54 16.47
N ILE A 88 27.17 -18.93 16.11
CA ILE A 88 26.58 -20.23 16.47
C ILE A 88 26.42 -21.19 15.27
N LYS A 89 26.64 -20.72 14.04
CA LYS A 89 26.44 -21.50 12.82
C LYS A 89 27.25 -22.82 12.77
N ASP A 90 28.44 -22.82 13.36
CA ASP A 90 29.40 -23.92 13.32
C ASP A 90 29.32 -24.84 14.56
N LEU A 91 28.37 -24.61 15.46
CA LEU A 91 28.16 -25.48 16.62
C LEU A 91 27.77 -26.89 16.15
N PRO A 92 28.45 -27.94 16.63
CA PRO A 92 28.23 -29.32 16.12
C PRO A 92 26.87 -29.89 16.47
N THR A 93 26.23 -29.37 17.51
CA THR A 93 24.94 -29.86 17.97
C THR A 93 24.11 -28.71 18.52
N ILE A 94 23.20 -28.19 17.72
CA ILE A 94 22.14 -27.30 18.23
C ILE A 94 20.94 -28.20 18.55
N VAL A 95 20.73 -28.49 19.83
CA VAL A 95 19.69 -29.40 20.27
C VAL A 95 18.31 -28.87 19.87
N GLY A 96 17.61 -29.60 18.99
CA GLY A 96 16.21 -29.37 18.66
C GLY A 96 15.92 -28.20 17.74
N ILE A 97 16.94 -27.61 17.09
CA ILE A 97 16.74 -26.64 16.01
C ILE A 97 17.14 -27.25 14.68
N ASP A 98 16.25 -27.09 13.71
CA ASP A 98 16.55 -27.46 12.34
C ASP A 98 17.69 -26.57 11.78
N ARG A 99 18.74 -27.21 11.29
CA ARG A 99 19.89 -26.52 10.67
C ARG A 99 19.45 -25.66 9.49
N GLN A 100 18.41 -26.07 8.76
CA GLN A 100 17.86 -25.33 7.63
C GLN A 100 17.29 -23.98 8.07
N LEU A 101 16.63 -23.91 9.23
CA LEU A 101 16.13 -22.68 9.82
C LEU A 101 17.26 -21.68 10.10
N LEU A 102 18.35 -22.12 10.67
CA LEU A 102 19.51 -21.28 10.99
C LEU A 102 20.21 -20.78 9.71
N VAL A 103 20.53 -21.71 8.79
CA VAL A 103 21.22 -21.40 7.53
C VAL A 103 20.36 -20.52 6.65
N GLY A 104 19.08 -20.82 6.51
CA GLY A 104 18.15 -20.05 5.71
C GLY A 104 17.92 -18.63 6.26
N THR A 105 17.82 -18.49 7.59
CA THR A 105 17.71 -17.15 8.22
C THR A 105 18.97 -16.32 8.00
N MET A 106 20.13 -16.95 8.13
CA MET A 106 21.41 -16.27 7.92
C MET A 106 21.55 -15.83 6.46
N ALA A 107 21.26 -16.71 5.50
CA ALA A 107 21.26 -16.41 4.07
C ALA A 107 20.31 -15.24 3.74
N TYR A 108 19.08 -15.29 4.25
CA TYR A 108 18.12 -14.21 4.07
C TYR A 108 18.64 -12.87 4.61
N SER A 109 19.20 -12.86 5.82
CA SER A 109 19.71 -11.63 6.45
C SER A 109 20.95 -11.05 5.75
N MET A 110 21.64 -11.85 4.95
CA MET A 110 22.80 -11.46 4.14
C MET A 110 22.42 -11.12 2.69
N GLY A 111 21.13 -11.24 2.31
CA GLY A 111 20.66 -10.97 0.95
C GLY A 111 20.84 -12.12 -0.03
N ASP A 112 21.24 -13.32 0.43
CA ASP A 112 21.30 -14.53 -0.40
C ASP A 112 19.91 -15.19 -0.46
N GLU A 113 19.05 -14.62 -1.33
CA GLU A 113 17.67 -15.08 -1.49
C GLU A 113 17.60 -16.51 -2.03
N ALA A 114 18.54 -16.94 -2.88
CA ALA A 114 18.52 -18.28 -3.47
C ALA A 114 18.75 -19.36 -2.40
N THR A 115 19.76 -19.20 -1.55
CA THR A 115 20.01 -20.10 -0.42
C THR A 115 18.87 -20.02 0.61
N ALA A 116 18.38 -18.82 0.91
CA ALA A 116 17.26 -18.65 1.84
C ALA A 116 16.01 -19.39 1.37
N ALA A 117 15.65 -19.27 0.08
CA ALA A 117 14.51 -19.95 -0.52
C ALA A 117 14.66 -21.48 -0.47
N ALA A 118 15.84 -22.00 -0.84
CA ALA A 118 16.13 -23.42 -0.80
C ALA A 118 15.98 -24.03 0.60
N GLN A 119 16.34 -23.26 1.64
CA GLN A 119 16.31 -23.73 3.02
C GLN A 119 14.96 -23.50 3.72
N LEU A 120 14.27 -22.38 3.45
CA LEU A 120 13.10 -21.97 4.24
C LEU A 120 11.77 -22.31 3.60
N LEU A 121 11.68 -22.45 2.26
CA LEU A 121 10.39 -22.68 1.60
C LEU A 121 9.99 -24.15 1.57
N LYS A 122 10.93 -25.07 1.57
CA LYS A 122 10.64 -26.50 1.34
C LYS A 122 10.35 -27.25 2.62
N ASP A 123 11.22 -27.12 3.61
CA ASP A 123 11.25 -28.02 4.76
C ASP A 123 10.93 -27.33 6.11
N VAL A 124 10.74 -26.01 6.11
CA VAL A 124 10.41 -25.25 7.34
C VAL A 124 8.94 -24.89 7.37
N ASP A 125 8.17 -25.54 8.24
CA ASP A 125 6.78 -25.13 8.53
C ASP A 125 6.76 -24.14 9.70
N ALA A 126 6.41 -22.89 9.41
CA ALA A 126 6.31 -21.81 10.39
C ALA A 126 5.30 -22.11 11.53
N ARG A 127 4.31 -22.99 11.30
CA ARG A 127 3.30 -23.40 12.31
C ARG A 127 3.90 -24.25 13.43
N ASN A 128 5.01 -24.93 13.15
CA ASN A 128 5.69 -25.81 14.11
C ASN A 128 6.70 -25.05 15.00
N LEU A 129 6.86 -23.75 14.77
CA LEU A 129 7.74 -22.87 15.53
C LEU A 129 6.97 -22.12 16.63
N PRO A 130 7.65 -21.63 17.67
CA PRO A 130 7.03 -20.72 18.62
C PRO A 130 6.36 -19.55 17.90
N PRO A 131 5.15 -19.10 18.28
CA PRO A 131 4.33 -18.19 17.48
C PRO A 131 5.07 -16.94 16.95
N THR A 132 5.84 -16.28 17.81
CA THR A 132 6.60 -15.07 17.43
C THR A 132 7.64 -15.37 16.35
N LEU A 133 8.40 -16.45 16.49
CA LEU A 133 9.38 -16.89 15.49
C LEU A 133 8.70 -17.39 14.22
N GLY A 134 7.64 -18.19 14.38
CA GLY A 134 6.84 -18.67 13.25
C GLY A 134 6.28 -17.54 12.41
N GLY A 135 5.76 -16.47 13.05
CA GLY A 135 5.29 -15.29 12.34
C GLY A 135 6.39 -14.58 11.54
N GLN A 136 7.59 -14.46 12.11
CA GLN A 136 8.74 -13.88 11.40
C GLN A 136 9.21 -14.76 10.23
N ILE A 137 9.25 -16.07 10.40
CA ILE A 137 9.59 -17.00 9.31
C ILE A 137 8.55 -16.97 8.21
N ALA A 138 7.28 -16.94 8.53
CA ALA A 138 6.21 -16.79 7.53
C ALA A 138 6.35 -15.47 6.75
N MET A 139 6.78 -14.37 7.39
CA MET A 139 7.11 -13.11 6.73
C MET A 139 8.26 -13.25 5.74
N VAL A 140 9.32 -14.00 6.09
CA VAL A 140 10.46 -14.28 5.20
C VAL A 140 10.01 -15.12 4.03
N GLN A 141 9.28 -16.21 4.28
CA GLN A 141 8.73 -17.09 3.25
C GLN A 141 7.87 -16.30 2.26
N ALA A 142 6.98 -15.42 2.76
CA ALA A 142 6.21 -14.53 1.91
C ALA A 142 7.11 -13.63 1.04
N THR A 143 8.17 -13.06 1.62
CA THR A 143 9.08 -12.16 0.89
C THR A 143 9.78 -12.90 -0.26
N LEU A 144 10.23 -14.10 -0.03
CA LEU A 144 10.90 -14.94 -1.03
C LEU A 144 9.96 -15.36 -2.18
N LEU A 145 8.65 -15.37 -1.94
CA LEU A 145 7.63 -15.75 -2.92
C LEU A 145 7.01 -14.58 -3.68
N LEU A 146 7.29 -13.33 -3.29
CA LEU A 146 6.60 -12.14 -3.85
C LEU A 146 6.66 -12.06 -5.38
N GLN A 147 7.79 -12.43 -5.97
CA GLN A 147 8.01 -12.32 -7.41
C GLN A 147 7.57 -13.57 -8.19
N THR A 148 7.58 -14.72 -7.54
CA THR A 148 7.32 -16.02 -8.20
C THR A 148 5.87 -16.48 -8.02
N ASP A 149 5.31 -16.31 -6.83
CA ASP A 149 3.93 -16.67 -6.50
C ASP A 149 3.30 -15.70 -5.48
N PRO A 150 2.79 -14.54 -5.96
CA PRO A 150 2.17 -13.56 -5.08
C PRO A 150 0.95 -14.07 -4.30
N ARG A 151 0.22 -15.05 -4.85
CA ARG A 151 -0.95 -15.64 -4.16
C ARG A 151 -0.51 -16.50 -2.98
N LEU A 152 0.52 -17.32 -3.17
CA LEU A 152 1.10 -18.12 -2.10
C LEU A 152 1.76 -17.20 -1.04
N ALA A 153 2.43 -16.11 -1.47
CA ALA A 153 2.96 -15.11 -0.58
C ALA A 153 1.88 -14.51 0.33
N LEU A 154 0.67 -14.21 -0.18
CA LEU A 154 -0.47 -13.77 0.64
C LEU A 154 -0.84 -14.77 1.73
N GLY A 155 -0.83 -16.07 1.41
CA GLY A 155 -1.08 -17.13 2.41
C GLY A 155 -0.06 -17.13 3.55
N HIS A 156 1.23 -16.91 3.24
CA HIS A 156 2.27 -16.77 4.25
C HIS A 156 2.15 -15.46 5.06
N LEU A 157 1.73 -14.35 4.43
CA LEU A 157 1.44 -13.09 5.14
C LEU A 157 0.27 -13.24 6.12
N ASP A 158 -0.76 -14.02 5.74
CA ASP A 158 -1.86 -14.33 6.65
C ASP A 158 -1.41 -15.14 7.85
N LEU A 159 -0.59 -16.15 7.60
CA LEU A 159 -0.01 -16.95 8.66
C LEU A 159 0.85 -16.08 9.59
N ALA A 160 1.68 -15.19 9.06
CA ALA A 160 2.48 -14.24 9.84
C ALA A 160 1.60 -13.36 10.73
N ALA A 161 0.53 -12.79 10.16
CA ALA A 161 -0.42 -11.94 10.89
C ALA A 161 -1.20 -12.73 11.97
N ALA A 162 -1.51 -14.01 11.72
CA ALA A 162 -2.23 -14.85 12.68
C ALA A 162 -1.34 -15.26 13.86
N LEU A 163 -0.10 -15.71 13.57
CA LEU A 163 0.86 -16.14 14.60
C LEU A 163 1.39 -14.98 15.45
N SER A 164 1.38 -13.76 14.92
CA SER A 164 1.94 -12.58 15.58
C SER A 164 0.88 -11.49 15.83
N ALA A 165 -0.34 -11.88 16.17
CA ALA A 165 -1.44 -10.95 16.38
C ALA A 165 -1.13 -9.88 17.45
N GLY A 166 -1.34 -8.60 17.13
CA GLY A 166 -1.09 -7.45 18.01
C GLY A 166 0.35 -6.92 17.99
N THR A 167 1.24 -7.52 17.19
CA THR A 167 2.67 -7.18 17.15
C THR A 167 3.04 -6.35 15.92
N LEU A 168 4.29 -5.85 15.91
CA LEU A 168 4.86 -5.20 14.73
C LEU A 168 4.92 -6.15 13.50
N VAL A 169 5.00 -7.46 13.71
CA VAL A 169 5.00 -8.45 12.63
C VAL A 169 3.63 -8.51 11.95
N GLU A 170 2.52 -8.49 12.71
CA GLU A 170 1.17 -8.38 12.11
C GLU A 170 1.03 -7.07 11.31
N GLU A 171 1.46 -5.96 11.89
CA GLU A 171 1.41 -4.65 11.23
C GLU A 171 2.15 -4.68 9.89
N ALA A 172 3.38 -5.21 9.87
CA ALA A 172 4.20 -5.33 8.67
C ALA A 172 3.60 -6.31 7.65
N ALA A 173 3.01 -7.43 8.10
CA ALA A 173 2.33 -8.39 7.25
C ALA A 173 1.14 -7.76 6.52
N LEU A 174 0.31 -6.98 7.22
CA LEU A 174 -0.82 -6.27 6.62
C LEU A 174 -0.36 -5.23 5.60
N ARG A 175 0.70 -4.45 5.89
CA ARG A 175 1.26 -3.48 4.92
C ARG A 175 1.78 -4.17 3.65
N ARG A 176 2.41 -5.33 3.75
CA ARG A 176 2.86 -6.11 2.58
C ARG A 176 1.70 -6.74 1.84
N SER A 177 0.71 -7.31 2.55
CA SER A 177 -0.50 -7.88 1.93
C SER A 177 -1.24 -6.85 1.09
N LEU A 178 -1.32 -5.60 1.54
CA LEU A 178 -1.93 -4.50 0.79
C LEU A 178 -1.26 -4.30 -0.58
N VAL A 179 0.08 -4.27 -0.61
CA VAL A 179 0.85 -4.08 -1.85
C VAL A 179 0.65 -5.23 -2.82
N VAL A 180 0.67 -6.46 -2.29
CA VAL A 180 0.48 -7.67 -3.11
C VAL A 180 -0.94 -7.72 -3.67
N ALA A 181 -1.96 -7.48 -2.83
CA ALA A 181 -3.36 -7.46 -3.26
C ALA A 181 -3.61 -6.42 -4.36
N GLY A 182 -3.07 -5.19 -4.19
CA GLY A 182 -3.14 -4.17 -5.23
C GLY A 182 -2.41 -4.56 -6.51
N GLY A 183 -1.27 -5.25 -6.39
CA GLY A 183 -0.48 -5.71 -7.54
C GLY A 183 -1.18 -6.78 -8.39
N ILE A 184 -1.95 -7.67 -7.77
CA ILE A 184 -2.70 -8.72 -8.46
C ILE A 184 -4.16 -8.35 -8.75
N GLY A 185 -4.59 -7.12 -8.41
CA GLY A 185 -5.95 -6.64 -8.65
C GLY A 185 -7.02 -7.25 -7.72
N ASP A 186 -6.63 -7.80 -6.58
CA ASP A 186 -7.56 -8.43 -5.62
C ASP A 186 -8.17 -7.36 -4.70
N PHE A 187 -9.30 -6.79 -5.11
CA PHE A 187 -9.99 -5.76 -4.36
C PHE A 187 -10.57 -6.27 -3.02
N ASP A 188 -11.12 -7.47 -2.99
CA ASP A 188 -11.69 -8.04 -1.76
C ASP A 188 -10.62 -8.18 -0.69
N ARG A 189 -9.46 -8.64 -1.11
CA ARG A 189 -8.30 -8.77 -0.24
C ARG A 189 -7.80 -7.40 0.24
N LEU A 190 -7.69 -6.43 -0.67
CA LEU A 190 -7.30 -5.06 -0.34
C LEU A 190 -8.25 -4.46 0.70
N GLN A 191 -9.55 -4.60 0.52
CA GLN A 191 -10.58 -4.12 1.45
C GLN A 191 -10.43 -4.78 2.82
N TRP A 192 -10.27 -6.09 2.87
CA TRP A 192 -10.12 -6.82 4.13
C TRP A 192 -8.86 -6.39 4.90
N VAL A 193 -7.72 -6.33 4.22
CA VAL A 193 -6.42 -5.92 4.80
C VAL A 193 -6.51 -4.49 5.33
N THR A 194 -7.06 -3.58 4.55
CA THR A 194 -7.19 -2.16 4.93
C THR A 194 -8.08 -1.99 6.14
N SER A 195 -9.26 -2.62 6.15
CA SER A 195 -10.17 -2.55 7.29
C SER A 195 -9.54 -3.11 8.57
N ARG A 196 -8.79 -4.21 8.46
CA ARG A 196 -8.06 -4.78 9.60
C ARG A 196 -6.95 -3.85 10.09
N TYR A 197 -6.17 -3.27 9.17
CA TYR A 197 -5.09 -2.34 9.51
C TYR A 197 -5.63 -1.08 10.19
N VAL A 198 -6.64 -0.43 9.62
CA VAL A 198 -7.22 0.81 10.17
C VAL A 198 -7.83 0.58 11.56
N ARG A 199 -8.44 -0.57 11.80
CA ARG A 199 -8.98 -0.90 13.15
C ARG A 199 -7.90 -1.08 14.20
N ARG A 200 -6.76 -1.69 13.85
CA ARG A 200 -5.75 -2.12 14.83
C ARG A 200 -4.54 -1.19 14.90
N PHE A 201 -4.12 -0.64 13.78
CA PHE A 201 -2.83 0.03 13.62
C PHE A 201 -2.94 1.46 13.06
N ARG A 202 -4.13 2.08 13.18
CA ARG A 202 -4.34 3.46 12.70
C ARG A 202 -3.34 4.47 13.23
N ASN A 203 -2.83 4.24 14.43
CA ASN A 203 -1.87 5.09 15.11
C ASN A 203 -0.41 4.61 14.98
N SER A 204 -0.16 3.51 14.27
CA SER A 204 1.20 2.99 14.06
C SER A 204 2.12 4.10 13.57
N VAL A 205 3.39 4.06 14.01
CA VAL A 205 4.42 4.96 13.47
C VAL A 205 4.54 4.82 11.94
N TYR A 206 4.16 3.66 11.40
CA TYR A 206 4.16 3.37 9.96
C TYR A 206 2.82 3.63 9.26
N ALA A 207 1.84 4.25 9.93
CA ALA A 207 0.51 4.50 9.34
C ALA A 207 0.57 5.40 8.10
N SER A 208 1.50 6.36 8.03
CA SER A 208 1.71 7.17 6.82
C SER A 208 2.18 6.32 5.64
N ASN A 209 3.17 5.44 5.88
CA ASN A 209 3.65 4.51 4.86
C ASN A 209 2.55 3.53 4.39
N PHE A 210 1.65 3.11 5.30
CA PHE A 210 0.48 2.32 4.91
C PHE A 210 -0.42 3.10 3.95
N ARG A 211 -0.72 4.38 4.23
CA ARG A 211 -1.56 5.23 3.36
C ARG A 211 -0.93 5.44 1.98
N GLU A 212 0.37 5.71 1.91
CA GLU A 212 1.10 5.82 0.64
C GLU A 212 0.97 4.53 -0.20
N LYS A 213 1.20 3.38 0.42
CA LYS A 213 1.04 2.08 -0.23
C LYS A 213 -0.41 1.80 -0.64
N PHE A 214 -1.38 2.25 0.16
CA PHE A 214 -2.80 2.16 -0.15
C PHE A 214 -3.14 2.97 -1.41
N MET A 215 -2.66 4.21 -1.51
CA MET A 215 -2.85 5.04 -2.71
C MET A 215 -2.27 4.35 -3.96
N VAL A 216 -1.06 3.81 -3.86
CA VAL A 216 -0.45 3.04 -4.97
C VAL A 216 -1.28 1.81 -5.33
N ALA A 217 -1.75 1.05 -4.35
CA ALA A 217 -2.59 -0.13 -4.58
C ALA A 217 -3.92 0.25 -5.26
N VAL A 218 -4.59 1.30 -4.76
CA VAL A 218 -5.83 1.82 -5.35
C VAL A 218 -5.61 2.33 -6.78
N SER A 219 -4.48 2.99 -7.08
CA SER A 219 -4.19 3.49 -8.42
C SER A 219 -4.04 2.38 -9.48
N ARG A 220 -3.73 1.16 -9.06
CA ARG A 220 -3.61 -0.01 -9.95
C ARG A 220 -4.93 -0.72 -10.18
N LEU A 221 -5.92 -0.44 -9.36
CA LEU A 221 -7.26 -0.99 -9.50
C LEU A 221 -8.05 -0.15 -10.50
N ASN A 222 -8.63 -0.79 -11.49
CA ASN A 222 -9.45 -0.08 -12.48
C ASN A 222 -10.84 0.19 -11.88
N PHE A 223 -11.05 1.40 -11.35
CA PHE A 223 -12.37 1.88 -10.90
C PHE A 223 -13.21 2.45 -12.04
N GLY A 224 -12.68 2.47 -13.26
CA GLY A 224 -13.19 3.26 -14.38
C GLY A 224 -14.52 2.79 -14.98
N THR A 225 -15.06 1.65 -14.61
CA THR A 225 -16.25 1.11 -15.28
C THR A 225 -17.35 0.57 -14.36
N GLU A 226 -17.12 0.46 -13.06
CA GLU A 226 -18.08 -0.18 -12.16
C GLU A 226 -18.40 0.70 -10.94
N ASP A 227 -19.58 1.33 -10.93
CA ASP A 227 -20.10 2.15 -9.82
C ASP A 227 -20.11 1.37 -8.49
N LEU A 228 -20.34 0.05 -8.53
CA LEU A 228 -20.32 -0.81 -7.35
C LEU A 228 -18.94 -0.88 -6.68
N ARG A 229 -17.85 -0.93 -7.47
CA ARG A 229 -16.49 -0.93 -6.91
C ARG A 229 -16.15 0.41 -6.29
N PHE A 230 -16.59 1.50 -6.90
CA PHE A 230 -16.39 2.82 -6.35
C PHE A 230 -17.14 3.01 -5.03
N GLY A 231 -18.39 2.56 -4.91
CA GLY A 231 -19.15 2.58 -3.66
C GLY A 231 -18.42 1.85 -2.52
N ARG A 232 -17.91 0.64 -2.78
CA ARG A 232 -17.10 -0.10 -1.81
C ARG A 232 -15.79 0.61 -1.44
N LEU A 233 -15.16 1.32 -2.37
CA LEU A 233 -13.99 2.15 -2.07
C LEU A 233 -14.36 3.29 -1.14
N VAL A 234 -15.49 3.98 -1.36
CA VAL A 234 -15.98 5.05 -0.48
C VAL A 234 -16.18 4.52 0.95
N GLU A 235 -16.86 3.38 1.11
CA GLU A 235 -17.05 2.73 2.42
C GLU A 235 -15.71 2.41 3.11
N LEU A 236 -14.70 2.07 2.32
CA LEU A 236 -13.35 1.80 2.83
C LEU A 236 -12.64 3.08 3.26
N LEU A 237 -12.73 4.15 2.47
CA LEU A 237 -12.14 5.46 2.78
C LEU A 237 -12.76 6.07 4.04
N ASP A 238 -14.07 5.88 4.25
CA ASP A 238 -14.78 6.39 5.43
C ASP A 238 -14.30 5.75 6.76
N GLN A 239 -13.50 4.69 6.73
CA GLN A 239 -12.86 4.10 7.91
C GLN A 239 -11.61 4.85 8.39
N PHE A 240 -11.02 5.70 7.56
CA PHE A 240 -9.84 6.48 7.93
C PHE A 240 -10.21 7.70 8.77
N ALA A 241 -9.21 8.31 9.43
CA ALA A 241 -9.41 9.58 10.14
C ALA A 241 -9.72 10.72 9.15
N PRO A 242 -10.54 11.73 9.50
CA PRO A 242 -10.99 12.78 8.58
C PRO A 242 -9.87 13.47 7.78
N ALA A 243 -8.74 13.78 8.42
CA ALA A 243 -7.59 14.38 7.72
C ALA A 243 -7.00 13.46 6.65
N SER A 244 -6.98 12.14 6.90
CA SER A 244 -6.54 11.16 5.91
C SER A 244 -7.60 10.90 4.84
N GLN A 245 -8.88 10.91 5.20
CA GLN A 245 -9.98 10.80 4.24
C GLN A 245 -9.89 11.89 3.18
N LEU A 246 -9.68 13.15 3.57
CA LEU A 246 -9.57 14.27 2.65
C LEU A 246 -8.48 14.04 1.59
N GLU A 247 -7.27 13.70 2.01
CA GLU A 247 -6.17 13.44 1.06
C GLU A 247 -6.45 12.24 0.15
N LEU A 248 -7.08 11.19 0.70
CA LEU A 248 -7.45 10.01 -0.08
C LEU A 248 -8.56 10.32 -1.10
N TYR A 249 -9.57 11.12 -0.74
CA TYR A 249 -10.61 11.53 -1.70
C TYR A 249 -10.07 12.44 -2.79
N LEU A 250 -9.17 13.38 -2.48
CA LEU A 250 -8.49 14.20 -3.50
C LEU A 250 -7.65 13.34 -4.45
N PHE A 251 -6.92 12.37 -3.90
CA PHE A 251 -6.16 11.42 -4.71
C PHE A 251 -7.06 10.59 -5.64
N VAL A 252 -8.18 10.07 -5.11
CA VAL A 252 -9.14 9.27 -5.89
C VAL A 252 -9.80 10.13 -6.97
N ALA A 253 -10.19 11.37 -6.66
CA ALA A 253 -10.78 12.30 -7.63
C ALA A 253 -9.81 12.55 -8.81
N ARG A 254 -8.53 12.82 -8.51
CA ARG A 254 -7.49 12.97 -9.53
C ARG A 254 -7.35 11.73 -10.41
N ARG A 255 -7.21 10.55 -9.79
CA ARG A 255 -7.04 9.29 -10.53
C ARG A 255 -8.27 8.95 -11.39
N ALA A 256 -9.46 9.21 -10.87
CA ALA A 256 -10.70 9.03 -11.61
C ALA A 256 -10.81 10.00 -12.81
N LEU A 257 -10.39 11.27 -12.64
CA LEU A 257 -10.36 12.26 -13.71
C LEU A 257 -9.43 11.83 -14.85
N VAL A 258 -8.19 11.47 -14.51
CA VAL A 258 -7.21 10.95 -15.49
C VAL A 258 -7.71 9.67 -16.17
N GLY A 259 -8.46 8.84 -15.47
CA GLY A 259 -9.08 7.61 -15.99
C GLY A 259 -10.41 7.81 -16.72
N GLY A 260 -10.93 9.05 -16.79
CA GLY A 260 -12.20 9.37 -17.49
C GLY A 260 -13.46 8.95 -16.72
N ASN A 261 -13.38 8.53 -15.46
CA ASN A 261 -14.57 8.18 -14.66
C ASN A 261 -15.16 9.40 -13.97
N LEU A 262 -15.96 10.18 -14.68
CA LEU A 262 -16.54 11.43 -14.20
C LEU A 262 -17.51 11.24 -13.01
N SER A 263 -18.23 10.11 -12.96
CA SER A 263 -19.10 9.79 -11.81
C SER A 263 -18.28 9.66 -10.51
N ALA A 264 -17.18 8.93 -10.58
CA ALA A 264 -16.26 8.79 -9.43
C ALA A 264 -15.61 10.12 -9.04
N VAL A 265 -15.24 10.96 -10.04
CA VAL A 265 -14.70 12.32 -9.80
C VAL A 265 -15.68 13.14 -8.98
N LYS A 266 -16.95 13.24 -9.43
CA LYS A 266 -18.00 14.02 -8.75
C LYS A 266 -18.21 13.58 -7.31
N GLN A 267 -18.31 12.28 -7.09
CA GLN A 267 -18.52 11.72 -5.75
C GLN A 267 -17.32 11.98 -4.83
N ALA A 268 -16.10 11.75 -5.32
CA ALA A 268 -14.88 11.96 -4.54
C ALA A 268 -14.65 13.46 -4.25
N ALA A 269 -14.87 14.34 -5.24
CA ALA A 269 -14.77 15.78 -5.08
C ALA A 269 -15.80 16.34 -4.08
N ALA A 270 -17.04 15.86 -4.10
CA ALA A 270 -18.08 16.24 -3.15
C ALA A 270 -17.68 15.85 -1.70
N LYS A 271 -17.17 14.62 -1.51
CA LYS A 271 -16.64 14.17 -0.20
C LYS A 271 -15.44 15.01 0.25
N ALA A 272 -14.49 15.31 -0.65
CA ALA A 272 -13.35 16.16 -0.35
C ALA A 272 -13.79 17.58 0.03
N THR A 273 -14.75 18.17 -0.66
CA THR A 273 -15.31 19.49 -0.34
C THR A 273 -15.90 19.53 1.08
N ALA A 274 -16.67 18.51 1.45
CA ALA A 274 -17.25 18.41 2.78
C ALA A 274 -16.18 18.30 3.90
N LEU A 275 -15.01 17.74 3.60
CA LEU A 275 -13.91 17.53 4.54
C LEU A 275 -12.86 18.66 4.52
N ALA A 276 -12.80 19.47 3.47
CA ALA A 276 -11.75 20.50 3.28
C ALA A 276 -11.73 21.57 4.37
N GLY A 277 -12.90 21.93 4.92
CA GLY A 277 -13.01 22.88 6.02
C GLY A 277 -12.38 24.25 5.67
N ARG A 278 -11.35 24.68 6.43
CA ARG A 278 -10.63 25.94 6.24
C ARG A 278 -9.30 25.78 5.47
N ARG A 279 -9.06 24.65 4.84
CA ARG A 279 -7.85 24.40 4.04
C ARG A 279 -8.04 24.92 2.62
N PRO A 280 -7.42 26.08 2.25
CA PRO A 280 -7.63 26.67 0.93
C PRO A 280 -7.12 25.79 -0.22
N ASP A 281 -5.97 25.15 -0.03
CA ASP A 281 -5.35 24.21 -0.96
C ASP A 281 -6.28 23.03 -1.28
N ALA A 282 -6.80 22.37 -0.26
CA ALA A 282 -7.68 21.22 -0.41
C ALA A 282 -9.05 21.63 -0.99
N SER A 283 -9.57 22.80 -0.60
CA SER A 283 -10.82 23.34 -1.14
C SER A 283 -10.68 23.68 -2.63
N ALA A 284 -9.57 24.31 -3.05
CA ALA A 284 -9.29 24.60 -4.45
C ALA A 284 -9.21 23.33 -5.29
N ARG A 285 -8.50 22.31 -4.83
CA ARG A 285 -8.38 21.00 -5.51
C ARG A 285 -9.73 20.29 -5.63
N ALA A 286 -10.54 20.27 -4.57
CA ALA A 286 -11.87 19.66 -4.59
C ALA A 286 -12.81 20.38 -5.58
N ARG A 287 -12.79 21.73 -5.61
CA ARG A 287 -13.52 22.55 -6.60
C ARG A 287 -13.05 22.28 -8.01
N PHE A 288 -11.73 22.17 -8.21
CA PHE A 288 -11.12 21.85 -9.50
C PHE A 288 -11.65 20.52 -10.04
N TYR A 289 -11.53 19.43 -9.28
CA TYR A 289 -11.97 18.12 -9.76
C TYR A 289 -13.47 18.07 -10.01
N GLY A 290 -14.30 18.69 -9.15
CA GLY A 290 -15.73 18.77 -9.36
C GLY A 290 -16.09 19.50 -10.64
N ALA A 291 -15.52 20.69 -10.87
CA ALA A 291 -15.73 21.47 -12.08
C ALA A 291 -15.22 20.75 -13.34
N ALA A 292 -14.04 20.10 -13.25
CA ALA A 292 -13.50 19.32 -14.37
C ALA A 292 -14.47 18.20 -14.83
N ALA A 293 -15.19 17.57 -13.88
CA ALA A 293 -16.18 16.55 -14.21
C ALA A 293 -17.49 17.11 -14.80
N ASP A 294 -17.78 18.40 -14.58
CA ASP A 294 -19.00 19.05 -15.06
C ASP A 294 -18.84 19.75 -16.42
N ILE A 295 -17.60 19.92 -16.92
CA ILE A 295 -17.32 20.55 -18.22
C ILE A 295 -18.04 19.87 -19.37
N THR A 296 -18.18 18.53 -19.32
CA THR A 296 -18.86 17.73 -20.37
C THR A 296 -20.33 17.47 -20.03
N SER A 297 -20.91 18.23 -19.09
CA SER A 297 -22.32 18.09 -18.74
C SER A 297 -23.22 18.41 -19.95
N GLU A 298 -24.25 17.61 -20.16
CA GLU A 298 -25.29 17.88 -21.18
C GLU A 298 -26.11 19.15 -20.86
N HIS A 299 -26.03 19.65 -19.63
CA HIS A 299 -26.70 20.88 -19.19
C HIS A 299 -25.74 22.06 -19.36
N ALA A 300 -26.03 22.93 -20.34
CA ALA A 300 -25.20 24.10 -20.65
C ALA A 300 -24.90 24.99 -19.45
N ASP A 301 -25.89 25.26 -18.58
CA ASP A 301 -25.71 26.06 -17.37
C ASP A 301 -24.67 25.43 -16.39
N ALA A 302 -24.65 24.09 -16.29
CA ALA A 302 -23.71 23.40 -15.45
C ALA A 302 -22.27 23.46 -16.02
N ALA A 303 -22.14 23.30 -17.33
CA ALA A 303 -20.86 23.41 -18.05
C ALA A 303 -20.31 24.84 -17.97
N ASP A 304 -21.17 25.87 -18.08
CA ASP A 304 -20.77 27.27 -17.96
C ASP A 304 -20.33 27.63 -16.54
N ALA A 305 -21.05 27.16 -15.53
CA ALA A 305 -20.68 27.33 -14.13
C ALA A 305 -19.36 26.61 -13.80
N ALA A 306 -19.16 25.42 -14.35
CA ALA A 306 -17.91 24.67 -14.20
C ALA A 306 -16.72 25.43 -14.82
N PHE A 307 -16.88 25.94 -16.03
CA PHE A 307 -15.83 26.72 -16.69
C PHE A 307 -15.50 28.00 -15.94
N ALA A 308 -16.50 28.73 -15.45
CA ALA A 308 -16.30 29.90 -14.63
C ALA A 308 -15.54 29.57 -13.31
N THR A 309 -15.89 28.44 -12.71
CA THR A 309 -15.19 27.93 -11.52
C THR A 309 -13.71 27.66 -11.79
N LEU A 310 -13.38 27.02 -12.93
CA LEU A 310 -11.98 26.72 -13.28
C LEU A 310 -11.16 27.98 -13.54
N LEU A 311 -11.76 29.03 -14.11
CA LEU A 311 -11.08 30.31 -14.35
C LEU A 311 -10.83 31.10 -13.03
N ASP A 312 -11.62 30.88 -11.99
CA ASP A 312 -11.53 31.55 -10.68
C ASP A 312 -10.54 30.84 -9.72
N LEU A 313 -9.96 29.72 -10.12
CA LEU A 313 -9.02 29.01 -9.29
C LEU A 313 -7.65 29.70 -9.31
N ASP A 314 -7.07 29.82 -8.09
CA ASP A 314 -5.72 30.36 -7.90
C ASP A 314 -4.69 29.24 -8.15
N PRO A 315 -3.85 29.32 -9.21
CA PRO A 315 -2.84 28.31 -9.52
C PRO A 315 -1.82 28.08 -8.39
N GLU A 316 -1.52 29.10 -7.58
CA GLU A 316 -0.55 28.98 -6.48
C GLU A 316 -0.98 27.99 -5.39
N LEU A 317 -2.26 27.58 -5.36
CA LEU A 317 -2.80 26.61 -4.40
C LEU A 317 -2.62 25.15 -4.85
N PHE A 318 -2.07 24.93 -6.05
CA PHE A 318 -1.91 23.60 -6.64
C PHE A 318 -0.45 23.12 -6.59
N SER A 319 -0.26 21.80 -6.62
CA SER A 319 1.03 21.22 -6.93
C SER A 319 1.29 21.33 -8.44
N ASP A 320 2.56 21.28 -8.86
CA ASP A 320 2.96 21.31 -10.27
C ASP A 320 2.15 20.31 -11.13
N GLU A 321 1.85 19.15 -10.56
CA GLU A 321 1.09 18.09 -11.23
C GLU A 321 -0.41 18.42 -11.37
N ASP A 322 -1.01 19.06 -10.36
CA ASP A 322 -2.41 19.46 -10.40
C ASP A 322 -2.59 20.74 -11.24
N GLU A 323 -1.60 21.63 -11.28
CA GLU A 323 -1.56 22.80 -12.14
C GLU A 323 -1.53 22.39 -13.62
N ALA A 324 -0.64 21.48 -14.01
CA ALA A 324 -0.57 20.95 -15.36
C ALA A 324 -1.88 20.27 -15.81
N LEU A 325 -2.56 19.60 -14.87
CA LEU A 325 -3.86 18.99 -15.14
C LEU A 325 -4.95 20.04 -15.28
N LEU A 326 -4.94 21.11 -14.49
CA LEU A 326 -5.86 22.24 -14.59
C LEU A 326 -5.72 22.94 -15.95
N GLU A 327 -4.50 23.20 -16.41
CA GLU A 327 -4.24 23.78 -17.74
C GLU A 327 -4.84 22.89 -18.86
N THR A 328 -4.59 21.59 -18.78
CA THR A 328 -5.13 20.62 -19.77
C THR A 328 -6.66 20.64 -19.80
N VAL A 329 -7.29 20.68 -18.63
CA VAL A 329 -8.76 20.73 -18.50
C VAL A 329 -9.31 22.06 -19.03
N LEU A 330 -8.67 23.18 -18.73
CA LEU A 330 -9.06 24.52 -19.25
C LEU A 330 -8.96 24.57 -20.77
N ASP A 331 -7.91 24.05 -21.37
CA ASP A 331 -7.74 24.01 -22.82
C ASP A 331 -8.81 23.13 -23.47
N THR A 332 -9.12 21.99 -22.89
CA THR A 332 -10.20 21.12 -23.35
C THR A 332 -11.55 21.83 -23.29
N ALA A 333 -11.85 22.53 -22.19
CA ALA A 333 -13.07 23.28 -22.00
C ALA A 333 -13.23 24.40 -23.05
N ARG A 334 -12.15 25.13 -23.34
CA ARG A 334 -12.13 26.18 -24.38
C ARG A 334 -12.43 25.59 -25.76
N GLN A 335 -11.88 24.43 -26.08
CA GLN A 335 -12.12 23.75 -27.37
C GLN A 335 -13.56 23.28 -27.50
N ILE A 336 -14.15 22.67 -26.47
CA ILE A 336 -15.56 22.25 -26.45
C ILE A 336 -16.46 23.46 -26.74
N ARG A 337 -16.28 24.57 -26.03
CA ARG A 337 -17.07 25.82 -26.22
C ARG A 337 -16.93 26.39 -27.62
N THR A 338 -15.75 26.31 -28.25
CA THR A 338 -15.53 26.77 -29.61
C THR A 338 -16.25 25.91 -30.62
N LEU A 339 -16.35 24.60 -30.38
CA LEU A 339 -17.11 23.67 -31.24
C LEU A 339 -18.62 23.90 -31.12
N ASP A 340 -19.14 24.12 -29.91
CA ASP A 340 -20.56 24.41 -29.65
C ASP A 340 -21.00 25.72 -30.35
N VAL A 341 -20.16 26.75 -30.29
CA VAL A 341 -20.44 28.01 -31.02
C VAL A 341 -20.49 27.80 -32.50
N ARG A 342 -19.59 27.00 -33.10
CA ARG A 342 -19.59 26.69 -34.52
C ARG A 342 -20.80 25.86 -34.93
N ALA A 343 -21.19 24.86 -34.14
CA ALA A 343 -22.37 24.04 -34.39
C ALA A 343 -23.67 24.86 -34.34
N ASN A 344 -23.77 25.86 -33.45
CA ASN A 344 -24.94 26.75 -33.35
C ASN A 344 -24.97 27.86 -34.38
N THR A 345 -23.81 28.21 -34.99
CA THR A 345 -23.74 29.27 -36.04
C THR A 345 -23.85 28.73 -37.46
N ASP A 346 -23.68 27.41 -37.69
CA ASP A 346 -23.86 26.78 -39.02
C ASP A 346 -24.87 25.61 -38.94
N PRO A 347 -26.18 25.89 -39.03
CA PRO A 347 -27.22 24.86 -39.01
C PRO A 347 -27.16 23.87 -40.18
N SER A 348 -26.33 24.16 -41.21
CA SER A 348 -26.14 23.27 -42.35
C SER A 348 -25.23 22.07 -42.07
N ALA A 349 -24.38 22.17 -41.07
CA ALA A 349 -23.46 21.09 -40.69
C ALA A 349 -24.13 19.97 -39.87
N ALA A 350 -25.33 20.19 -39.34
CA ALA A 350 -26.03 19.25 -38.43
C ALA A 350 -27.06 18.34 -39.14
N ARG A 351 -27.18 18.38 -40.50
CA ARG A 351 -28.12 17.53 -41.22
C ARG A 351 -27.43 16.25 -41.68
N PRO A 352 -27.76 15.08 -41.13
CA PRO A 352 -27.29 13.82 -41.71
C PRO A 352 -27.88 13.70 -43.11
N PRO A 353 -27.14 13.17 -44.10
CA PRO A 353 -27.66 12.97 -45.45
C PRO A 353 -28.88 12.04 -45.39
N GLN A 354 -30.03 12.53 -45.86
CA GLN A 354 -31.21 11.70 -46.08
C GLN A 354 -30.86 10.70 -47.17
N THR A 355 -30.71 9.44 -46.81
CA THR A 355 -30.59 8.35 -47.76
C THR A 355 -31.98 7.84 -48.09
N ASP A 356 -32.52 8.26 -49.22
CA ASP A 356 -33.56 7.50 -49.94
C ASP A 356 -32.90 6.34 -50.69
N GLY A 357 -33.32 5.11 -50.37
CA GLY A 357 -33.21 3.97 -51.27
C GLY A 357 -31.96 3.07 -51.09
N ALA A 358 -32.25 1.84 -50.78
CA ALA A 358 -31.47 0.62 -50.83
C ALA A 358 -30.25 0.60 -51.78
N GLY A 359 -29.08 0.34 -51.20
CA GLY A 359 -27.88 0.01 -51.98
C GLY A 359 -26.68 -0.02 -51.01
N THR A 360 -26.09 -1.19 -50.82
CA THR A 360 -24.85 -1.38 -50.08
C THR A 360 -23.73 -0.58 -50.72
N PRO A 361 -23.11 0.43 -50.08
CA PRO A 361 -21.97 1.12 -50.68
C PRO A 361 -20.68 0.39 -50.33
N SER A 362 -20.00 -0.11 -51.35
CA SER A 362 -18.56 -0.39 -51.31
C SER A 362 -17.79 0.90 -50.99
N ARG A 363 -16.90 0.84 -50.04
CA ARG A 363 -16.01 1.91 -49.58
C ARG A 363 -15.07 2.30 -50.74
N PRO A 364 -15.02 3.55 -51.19
CA PRO A 364 -13.99 3.97 -52.14
C PRO A 364 -12.65 4.07 -51.46
N GLU A 365 -11.64 3.38 -51.98
CA GLU A 365 -10.24 3.59 -51.64
C GLU A 365 -9.84 5.00 -52.10
N GLY A 366 -9.47 5.88 -51.14
CA GLY A 366 -8.95 7.21 -51.43
C GLY A 366 -9.67 8.40 -50.80
N ALA A 367 -10.69 8.20 -49.93
CA ALA A 367 -11.32 9.32 -49.25
C ALA A 367 -10.41 9.84 -48.12
N GLU A 368 -9.95 11.09 -48.26
CA GLU A 368 -9.24 11.78 -47.17
C GLU A 368 -10.09 11.80 -45.89
N GLU A 369 -9.48 11.39 -44.78
CA GLU A 369 -10.11 11.43 -43.46
C GLU A 369 -10.58 12.88 -43.19
N PRO A 370 -11.81 13.11 -42.70
CA PRO A 370 -12.28 14.46 -42.34
C PRO A 370 -11.34 15.15 -41.36
N ALA A 371 -11.14 16.45 -41.52
CA ALA A 371 -10.25 17.25 -40.70
C ALA A 371 -10.55 17.11 -39.20
N SER A 372 -11.84 17.01 -38.83
CA SER A 372 -12.31 16.79 -37.46
C SER A 372 -11.87 15.46 -36.86
N VAL A 373 -11.75 14.39 -37.69
CA VAL A 373 -11.27 13.07 -37.21
C VAL A 373 -9.75 13.08 -37.04
N LYS A 374 -9.00 13.77 -37.92
CA LYS A 374 -7.56 13.97 -37.77
C LYS A 374 -7.23 14.80 -36.56
N GLU A 375 -8.00 15.86 -36.25
CA GLU A 375 -7.83 16.67 -35.06
C GLU A 375 -8.18 15.90 -33.79
N ALA A 376 -9.25 15.12 -33.76
CA ALA A 376 -9.62 14.28 -32.63
C ALA A 376 -8.55 13.21 -32.33
N ARG A 377 -7.96 12.61 -33.37
CA ARG A 377 -6.85 11.65 -33.23
C ARG A 377 -5.59 12.31 -32.67
N ALA A 378 -5.24 13.51 -33.16
CA ALA A 378 -4.10 14.27 -32.66
C ALA A 378 -4.28 14.71 -31.20
N LEU A 379 -5.52 14.99 -30.77
CA LEU A 379 -5.85 15.28 -29.38
C LEU A 379 -5.71 14.04 -28.46
N LEU A 380 -6.16 12.87 -28.92
CA LEU A 380 -5.98 11.61 -28.20
C LEU A 380 -4.50 11.27 -28.04
N GLU A 381 -3.69 11.42 -29.10
CA GLU A 381 -2.24 11.18 -29.05
C GLU A 381 -1.51 12.14 -28.11
N ARG A 382 -1.93 13.42 -28.03
CA ARG A 382 -1.40 14.38 -27.06
C ARG A 382 -1.80 14.02 -25.64
N SER A 383 -3.05 13.61 -25.42
CA SER A 383 -3.54 13.14 -24.13
C SER A 383 -2.75 11.90 -23.66
N ASP A 384 -2.52 10.92 -24.54
CA ASP A 384 -1.71 9.73 -24.24
C ASP A 384 -0.24 10.06 -23.95
N ALA A 385 0.32 11.07 -24.62
CA ALA A 385 1.68 11.52 -24.38
C ALA A 385 1.84 12.20 -22.99
N VAL A 386 0.82 12.95 -22.56
CA VAL A 386 0.76 13.54 -21.21
C VAL A 386 0.60 12.45 -20.16
N LEU A 387 -0.28 11.47 -20.38
CA LEU A 387 -0.47 10.32 -19.48
C LEU A 387 0.83 9.53 -19.30
N LYS A 388 1.57 9.26 -20.38
CA LYS A 388 2.88 8.58 -20.31
C LYS A 388 3.97 9.35 -19.57
N ARG A 389 3.86 10.69 -19.50
CA ARG A 389 4.79 11.51 -18.68
C ARG A 389 4.43 11.52 -17.21
N LEU A 390 3.18 11.31 -16.86
CA LEU A 390 2.69 11.24 -15.47
C LEU A 390 2.86 9.85 -14.85
N GLU A 391 3.16 8.82 -15.67
CA GLU A 391 3.45 7.44 -15.22
C GLU A 391 4.94 7.18 -14.93
N LYS A 392 5.82 8.11 -15.24
CA LYS A 392 7.25 8.09 -14.88
C LYS A 392 7.53 8.88 -13.61
#